data_85a9808505a51fbb0923333666e93230
#
_entry.id   85a9808505a51fbb0923333666e93230
#
_cell.length_a   1.000
_cell.length_b   1.000
_cell.length_c   1.000
_cell.angle_alpha   90.00
_cell.angle_beta   90.00
_cell.angle_gamma   90.00
#
_symmetry.space_group_name_H-M   'P 1'
#
loop_
_entity.id
_entity.type
_entity.pdbx_description
1 polymer ?
#
loop_
_entity_poly.entity_id
_entity_poly.type
_entity_poly.pdbx_seq_one_letter_code
_entity_poly.pdbx_strand_id
1 'polypeptide(L)'
;FIVSLDDDVTDLLDKGTSLIDLNLFITQTFHLLIENNLTLAGVYPSRNPFYCKNTITTDLRFIIGQFKCFINKKHLEKRNYELLEDYQNTLKHYFHSGGVLRYNYIILKADYNKLSGGLKKYRTLEKKIYECNKFKLEYPNYSTIKKTGNDISLIKNPKRDIIKSLWIGKFLNEVTELCIESWLKLDYQVILYIDILNMPKAWDIYRQKGQLLFLKASDILEYKNKEEILPFSDLFRYKLLFEQGGTWLDTDMFLLKRLPQDKQIISSEF
;
A
#
# COMPACT_ATOMS: atom_id res chain seq x y z
N PHE A 1 -15.88 -5.89 11.16
CA PHE A 1 -15.06 -7.10 11.00
C PHE A 1 -15.76 -8.05 10.05
N ILE A 2 -15.07 -8.51 9.02
CA ILE A 2 -15.61 -9.44 8.02
C ILE A 2 -14.62 -10.58 7.83
N VAL A 3 -15.13 -11.80 7.78
CA VAL A 3 -14.43 -12.98 7.32
C VAL A 3 -14.98 -13.38 5.98
N SER A 4 -14.13 -13.55 4.99
CA SER A 4 -14.48 -14.10 3.67
C SER A 4 -13.85 -15.47 3.53
N LEU A 5 -14.66 -16.44 3.17
CA LEU A 5 -14.26 -17.82 2.96
C LEU A 5 -14.96 -18.32 1.69
N ASP A 6 -14.17 -18.86 0.75
CA ASP A 6 -14.74 -19.46 -0.45
C ASP A 6 -15.39 -20.83 -0.13
N ASP A 7 -16.40 -21.19 -0.89
CA ASP A 7 -17.21 -22.40 -0.70
C ASP A 7 -16.46 -23.72 -0.99
N ASP A 8 -15.33 -23.63 -1.68
CA ASP A 8 -14.46 -24.78 -1.97
C ASP A 8 -13.38 -25.04 -0.88
N VAL A 9 -13.26 -24.17 0.11
CA VAL A 9 -12.33 -24.35 1.23
C VAL A 9 -12.88 -25.36 2.21
N THR A 10 -12.15 -26.45 2.42
CA THR A 10 -12.57 -27.56 3.30
C THR A 10 -11.85 -27.50 4.65
N ASP A 11 -10.69 -26.88 4.76
CA ASP A 11 -9.94 -26.82 5.99
C ASP A 11 -8.86 -25.72 5.97
N LEU A 12 -8.43 -25.31 7.16
CA LEU A 12 -7.24 -24.50 7.42
C LEU A 12 -6.24 -25.38 8.18
N LEU A 13 -5.04 -25.51 7.66
CA LEU A 13 -4.01 -26.35 8.25
C LEU A 13 -2.90 -25.49 8.88
N ASP A 14 -2.65 -25.68 10.18
CA ASP A 14 -1.45 -25.17 10.85
C ASP A 14 -0.32 -26.20 10.68
N LYS A 15 0.70 -25.85 9.89
CA LYS A 15 1.86 -26.71 9.59
C LYS A 15 1.47 -28.12 9.12
N GLY A 16 0.32 -28.24 8.47
CA GLY A 16 -0.18 -29.51 7.95
C GLY A 16 -1.18 -30.24 8.85
N THR A 17 -1.45 -29.73 10.04
CA THR A 17 -2.48 -30.24 10.96
C THR A 17 -3.72 -29.34 10.91
N SER A 18 -4.90 -29.94 10.93
CA SER A 18 -6.16 -29.18 10.94
C SER A 18 -6.22 -28.18 12.10
N LEU A 19 -6.69 -26.98 11.83
CA LEU A 19 -6.83 -25.94 12.84
C LEU A 19 -7.93 -26.34 13.85
N ILE A 20 -7.58 -26.40 15.13
CA ILE A 20 -8.47 -26.94 16.17
C ILE A 20 -9.66 -26.01 16.45
N ASP A 21 -9.43 -24.69 16.47
CA ASP A 21 -10.45 -23.68 16.79
C ASP A 21 -10.40 -22.50 15.82
N LEU A 22 -11.28 -22.53 14.84
CA LEU A 22 -11.39 -21.47 13.83
C LEU A 22 -11.87 -20.15 14.44
N ASN A 23 -12.79 -20.19 15.42
CA ASN A 23 -13.32 -18.97 16.03
C ASN A 23 -12.23 -18.25 16.84
N LEU A 24 -11.45 -19.00 17.61
CA LEU A 24 -10.32 -18.45 18.33
C LEU A 24 -9.28 -17.85 17.36
N PHE A 25 -8.96 -18.55 16.28
CA PHE A 25 -8.03 -18.05 15.25
C PHE A 25 -8.51 -16.74 14.62
N ILE A 26 -9.80 -16.66 14.26
CA ILE A 26 -10.41 -15.44 13.69
C ILE A 26 -10.35 -14.29 14.71
N THR A 27 -10.72 -14.57 15.96
CA THR A 27 -10.70 -13.57 17.03
C THR A 27 -9.29 -13.00 17.25
N GLN A 28 -8.30 -13.87 17.36
CA GLN A 28 -6.90 -13.48 17.49
C GLN A 28 -6.41 -12.69 16.27
N THR A 29 -6.85 -13.08 15.07
CA THR A 29 -6.51 -12.36 13.83
C THR A 29 -7.01 -10.93 13.87
N PHE A 30 -8.24 -10.66 14.32
CA PHE A 30 -8.76 -9.30 14.44
C PHE A 30 -8.05 -8.50 15.54
N HIS A 31 -7.69 -9.12 16.66
CA HIS A 31 -6.85 -8.45 17.67
C HIS A 31 -5.51 -8.00 17.07
N LEU A 32 -4.83 -8.88 16.35
CA LEU A 32 -3.54 -8.55 15.70
C LEU A 32 -3.70 -7.47 14.61
N LEU A 33 -4.82 -7.44 13.88
CA LEU A 33 -5.10 -6.36 12.93
C LEU A 33 -5.22 -5.00 13.63
N ILE A 34 -5.93 -4.95 14.77
CA ILE A 34 -6.09 -3.73 15.56
C ILE A 34 -4.75 -3.27 16.13
N GLU A 35 -4.03 -4.17 16.80
CA GLU A 35 -2.73 -3.89 17.43
C GLU A 35 -1.70 -3.34 16.44
N ASN A 36 -1.70 -3.85 15.21
CA ASN A 36 -0.77 -3.42 14.15
C ASN A 36 -1.34 -2.30 13.25
N ASN A 37 -2.53 -1.76 13.54
CA ASN A 37 -3.23 -0.79 12.68
C ASN A 37 -3.38 -1.25 11.22
N LEU A 38 -3.63 -2.54 11.02
CA LEU A 38 -3.82 -3.16 9.70
C LEU A 38 -5.30 -3.41 9.44
N THR A 39 -5.64 -3.56 8.15
CA THR A 39 -7.04 -3.76 7.75
C THR A 39 -7.30 -5.04 6.99
N LEU A 40 -6.26 -5.81 6.63
CA LEU A 40 -6.38 -7.09 5.92
C LEU A 40 -5.44 -8.12 6.51
N ALA A 41 -5.97 -9.31 6.76
CA ALA A 41 -5.20 -10.49 7.12
C ALA A 41 -5.56 -11.68 6.23
N GLY A 42 -4.63 -12.60 6.07
CA GLY A 42 -4.86 -13.87 5.39
C GLY A 42 -3.78 -14.89 5.65
N VAL A 43 -3.84 -15.98 4.91
CA VAL A 43 -3.00 -17.15 5.08
C VAL A 43 -2.02 -17.31 3.92
N TYR A 44 -1.13 -18.29 4.02
CA TYR A 44 -0.14 -18.54 2.99
C TYR A 44 -0.80 -19.07 1.70
N PRO A 45 -0.51 -18.50 0.52
CA PRO A 45 -1.23 -18.81 -0.70
C PRO A 45 -0.81 -20.12 -1.39
N SER A 46 0.12 -20.88 -0.82
CA SER A 46 0.53 -22.20 -1.32
C SER A 46 -0.09 -23.30 -0.51
N ARG A 47 -0.42 -24.39 -1.17
CA ARG A 47 -0.90 -25.63 -0.53
C ARG A 47 0.23 -26.56 -0.10
N ASN A 48 1.46 -26.27 -0.50
CA ASN A 48 2.61 -27.08 -0.17
C ASN A 48 3.22 -26.64 1.17
N PRO A 49 3.12 -27.44 2.25
CA PRO A 49 3.66 -27.10 3.57
C PRO A 49 5.17 -26.86 3.57
N PHE A 50 5.89 -27.41 2.59
CA PHE A 50 7.35 -27.26 2.48
C PHE A 50 7.79 -25.78 2.42
N TYR A 51 6.96 -24.92 1.82
CA TYR A 51 7.27 -23.48 1.71
C TYR A 51 6.82 -22.66 2.91
N CYS A 52 6.15 -23.28 3.87
CA CYS A 52 5.67 -22.60 5.07
C CYS A 52 6.83 -22.16 5.97
N LYS A 53 6.67 -20.98 6.56
CA LYS A 53 7.60 -20.45 7.57
C LYS A 53 6.81 -20.13 8.83
N ASN A 54 7.32 -20.53 9.98
CA ASN A 54 6.67 -20.27 11.28
C ASN A 54 6.77 -18.77 11.67
N THR A 55 6.19 -17.92 10.86
CA THR A 55 6.21 -16.45 11.04
C THR A 55 4.88 -15.83 10.65
N ILE A 56 4.54 -14.76 11.32
CA ILE A 56 3.52 -13.79 10.88
C ILE A 56 4.27 -12.59 10.31
N THR A 57 3.81 -12.05 9.18
CA THR A 57 4.40 -10.88 8.55
C THR A 57 3.36 -9.78 8.39
N THR A 58 3.82 -8.54 8.45
CA THR A 58 3.00 -7.33 8.32
C THR A 58 3.42 -6.42 7.15
N ASP A 59 4.41 -6.86 6.36
CA ASP A 59 4.86 -6.21 5.13
C ASP A 59 3.92 -6.51 3.94
N LEU A 60 4.26 -5.99 2.74
CA LEU A 60 3.48 -6.31 1.55
C LEU A 60 3.64 -7.78 1.18
N ARG A 61 2.56 -8.54 1.34
CA ARG A 61 2.42 -9.96 0.98
C ARG A 61 1.11 -10.17 0.26
N PHE A 62 1.12 -10.99 -0.77
CA PHE A 62 -0.11 -11.40 -1.42
C PHE A 62 -1.03 -12.13 -0.44
N ILE A 63 -2.27 -11.67 -0.34
CA ILE A 63 -3.35 -12.32 0.41
C ILE A 63 -4.32 -12.94 -0.60
N ILE A 64 -4.48 -14.25 -0.51
CA ILE A 64 -5.41 -14.99 -1.37
C ILE A 64 -6.85 -14.78 -0.91
N GLY A 65 -7.76 -14.58 -1.84
CA GLY A 65 -9.17 -14.28 -1.56
C GLY A 65 -9.95 -15.43 -0.94
N GLN A 66 -9.49 -16.66 -1.09
CA GLN A 66 -10.17 -17.86 -0.60
C GLN A 66 -10.37 -17.87 0.93
N PHE A 67 -9.48 -17.24 1.69
CA PHE A 67 -9.65 -16.96 3.11
C PHE A 67 -9.00 -15.62 3.45
N LYS A 68 -9.80 -14.70 3.94
CA LYS A 68 -9.31 -13.41 4.45
C LYS A 68 -10.17 -12.86 5.58
N CYS A 69 -9.53 -12.22 6.53
CA CYS A 69 -10.15 -11.42 7.58
C CYS A 69 -9.86 -9.95 7.31
N PHE A 70 -10.87 -9.09 7.34
CA PHE A 70 -10.63 -7.67 7.11
C PHE A 70 -11.57 -6.75 7.88
N ILE A 71 -11.07 -5.53 8.14
CA ILE A 71 -11.85 -4.44 8.71
C ILE A 71 -12.54 -3.74 7.54
N ASN A 72 -13.87 -3.76 7.51
CA ASN A 72 -14.65 -3.22 6.41
C ASN A 72 -14.42 -1.72 6.23
N LYS A 73 -13.79 -1.37 5.13
CA LYS A 73 -13.62 -0.02 4.60
C LYS A 73 -14.20 -0.03 3.19
N LYS A 74 -15.48 0.32 3.03
CA LYS A 74 -16.27 0.18 1.79
C LYS A 74 -15.50 0.58 0.51
N HIS A 75 -14.68 1.64 0.57
CA HIS A 75 -13.91 2.11 -0.58
C HIS A 75 -12.78 1.16 -1.01
N LEU A 76 -12.28 0.27 -0.13
CA LEU A 76 -11.23 -0.70 -0.44
C LEU A 76 -11.77 -1.93 -1.17
N GLU A 77 -13.05 -2.23 -1.02
CA GLU A 77 -13.66 -3.45 -1.58
C GLU A 77 -14.11 -3.29 -3.05
N LYS A 78 -14.00 -2.09 -3.64
CA LYS A 78 -14.33 -1.88 -5.06
C LYS A 78 -13.32 -2.64 -5.94
N ARG A 79 -13.81 -3.53 -6.80
CA ARG A 79 -13.00 -4.37 -7.71
C ARG A 79 -12.94 -3.75 -9.10
N ASN A 80 -11.74 -3.65 -9.69
CA ASN A 80 -11.51 -3.15 -11.06
C ASN A 80 -10.82 -4.21 -11.94
N TYR A 81 -10.54 -5.39 -11.39
CA TYR A 81 -9.94 -6.56 -12.03
C TYR A 81 -10.83 -7.76 -11.80
N GLU A 82 -10.91 -8.66 -12.79
CA GLU A 82 -11.69 -9.88 -12.69
C GLU A 82 -10.82 -11.11 -12.35
N LEU A 83 -9.55 -11.10 -12.76
CA LEU A 83 -8.62 -12.21 -12.55
C LEU A 83 -7.50 -11.89 -11.56
N LEU A 84 -7.28 -10.61 -11.26
CA LEU A 84 -6.25 -10.11 -10.35
C LEU A 84 -6.86 -9.31 -9.18
N GLU A 85 -8.13 -9.55 -8.88
CA GLU A 85 -8.87 -8.86 -7.81
C GLU A 85 -8.21 -9.02 -6.44
N ASP A 86 -7.65 -10.19 -6.13
CA ASP A 86 -6.98 -10.44 -4.86
C ASP A 86 -5.68 -9.65 -4.72
N TYR A 87 -4.93 -9.52 -5.82
CA TYR A 87 -3.73 -8.68 -5.85
C TYR A 87 -4.08 -7.20 -5.66
N GLN A 88 -5.14 -6.74 -6.33
CA GLN A 88 -5.62 -5.36 -6.17
C GLN A 88 -6.15 -5.10 -4.76
N ASN A 89 -6.94 -6.01 -4.21
CA ASN A 89 -7.45 -5.90 -2.85
C ASN A 89 -6.30 -5.85 -1.84
N THR A 90 -5.29 -6.71 -2.00
CA THR A 90 -4.08 -6.69 -1.18
C THR A 90 -3.37 -5.33 -1.22
N LEU A 91 -3.17 -4.77 -2.43
CA LEU A 91 -2.51 -3.46 -2.57
C LEU A 91 -3.32 -2.31 -1.99
N LYS A 92 -4.65 -2.30 -2.17
CA LYS A 92 -5.52 -1.27 -1.59
C LYS A 92 -5.43 -1.22 -0.07
N HIS A 93 -5.48 -2.38 0.58
CA HIS A 93 -5.31 -2.47 2.03
C HIS A 93 -3.88 -2.08 2.45
N TYR A 94 -2.88 -2.51 1.69
CA TYR A 94 -1.49 -2.11 1.92
C TYR A 94 -1.31 -0.58 1.83
N PHE A 95 -1.86 0.08 0.82
CA PHE A 95 -1.79 1.54 0.71
C PHE A 95 -2.55 2.25 1.84
N HIS A 96 -3.67 1.68 2.26
CA HIS A 96 -4.46 2.25 3.35
C HIS A 96 -3.78 2.14 4.72
N SER A 97 -3.15 1.01 5.03
CA SER A 97 -2.63 0.71 6.37
C SER A 97 -1.11 0.50 6.43
N GLY A 98 -0.40 0.59 5.27
CA GLY A 98 1.05 0.40 5.17
C GLY A 98 1.53 -1.04 5.34
N GLY A 99 0.62 -2.00 5.40
CA GLY A 99 0.92 -3.41 5.54
C GLY A 99 -0.30 -4.29 5.38
N VAL A 100 -0.07 -5.60 5.33
CA VAL A 100 -1.08 -6.65 5.45
C VAL A 100 -0.56 -7.74 6.35
N LEU A 101 -1.42 -8.34 7.17
CA LEU A 101 -1.02 -9.41 8.07
C LEU A 101 -1.14 -10.75 7.35
N ARG A 102 -0.05 -11.54 7.32
CA ARG A 102 -0.09 -12.87 6.74
C ARG A 102 0.52 -13.93 7.65
N TYR A 103 -0.26 -14.96 7.92
CA TYR A 103 0.21 -16.18 8.56
C TYR A 103 0.95 -17.03 7.53
N ASN A 104 2.28 -17.15 7.63
CA ASN A 104 3.09 -17.89 6.67
C ASN A 104 3.16 -19.40 6.95
N TYR A 105 2.48 -19.87 7.99
CA TYR A 105 2.39 -21.28 8.41
C TYR A 105 0.99 -21.88 8.34
N ILE A 106 -0.03 -21.03 8.11
CA ILE A 106 -1.39 -21.51 7.86
C ILE A 106 -1.60 -21.62 6.36
N ILE A 107 -2.05 -22.78 5.90
CA ILE A 107 -2.37 -23.06 4.50
C ILE A 107 -3.82 -23.48 4.33
N LEU A 108 -4.34 -23.29 3.11
CA LEU A 108 -5.69 -23.71 2.74
C LEU A 108 -5.70 -25.13 2.18
N LYS A 109 -6.68 -25.91 2.61
CA LYS A 109 -7.12 -27.12 1.93
C LYS A 109 -8.44 -26.83 1.21
N ALA A 110 -8.48 -27.02 -0.09
CA ALA A 110 -9.68 -26.76 -0.90
C ALA A 110 -9.87 -27.80 -2.00
N ASP A 111 -11.11 -28.12 -2.32
CA ASP A 111 -11.51 -29.12 -3.30
C ASP A 111 -11.92 -28.47 -4.62
N TYR A 112 -10.96 -28.10 -5.48
CA TYR A 112 -11.21 -27.38 -6.76
C TYR A 112 -11.95 -28.17 -7.84
N ASN A 113 -12.09 -29.49 -7.68
CA ASN A 113 -12.53 -30.36 -8.77
C ASN A 113 -13.98 -30.82 -8.64
N LYS A 114 -14.68 -30.51 -7.57
CA LYS A 114 -16.02 -31.06 -7.30
C LYS A 114 -17.18 -30.20 -7.81
N LEU A 115 -16.94 -28.92 -8.05
CA LEU A 115 -18.00 -28.02 -8.51
C LEU A 115 -17.87 -27.72 -10.00
N SER A 116 -18.90 -28.02 -10.78
CA SER A 116 -18.98 -27.77 -12.22
C SER A 116 -19.26 -26.29 -12.58
N GLY A 117 -19.31 -25.41 -11.59
CA GLY A 117 -19.49 -23.97 -11.72
C GLY A 117 -18.16 -23.22 -11.58
N GLY A 118 -18.05 -22.07 -12.15
CA GLY A 118 -16.92 -21.17 -11.95
C GLY A 118 -16.47 -20.46 -13.22
N LEU A 119 -15.67 -19.43 -13.04
CA LEU A 119 -15.15 -18.51 -14.06
C LEU A 119 -14.23 -19.15 -15.12
N LYS A 120 -14.13 -20.51 -15.20
CA LYS A 120 -13.23 -21.20 -16.15
C LYS A 120 -13.44 -20.75 -17.60
N LYS A 121 -14.69 -20.52 -18.03
CA LYS A 121 -15.01 -20.04 -19.39
C LYS A 121 -14.52 -18.62 -19.66
N TYR A 122 -14.39 -17.78 -18.62
CA TYR A 122 -14.00 -16.37 -18.73
C TYR A 122 -12.51 -16.14 -18.48
N ARG A 123 -11.77 -17.14 -17.97
CA ARG A 123 -10.33 -17.08 -17.68
C ARG A 123 -9.50 -17.47 -18.92
N THR A 124 -9.66 -16.74 -20.03
CA THR A 124 -8.81 -16.96 -21.20
C THR A 124 -7.37 -16.51 -20.94
N LEU A 125 -6.41 -17.14 -21.62
CA LEU A 125 -4.99 -16.76 -21.51
C LEU A 125 -4.76 -15.31 -21.94
N GLU A 126 -5.40 -14.88 -23.01
CA GLU A 126 -5.32 -13.51 -23.52
C GLU A 126 -5.80 -12.49 -22.50
N LYS A 127 -6.96 -12.73 -21.86
CA LYS A 127 -7.50 -11.86 -20.81
C LYS A 127 -6.54 -11.78 -19.62
N LYS A 128 -5.94 -12.90 -19.26
CA LYS A 128 -4.99 -12.96 -18.15
C LYS A 128 -3.70 -12.17 -18.45
N ILE A 129 -3.16 -12.30 -19.65
CA ILE A 129 -2.00 -11.50 -20.10
C ILE A 129 -2.36 -10.01 -20.14
N TYR A 130 -3.54 -9.66 -20.66
CA TYR A 130 -4.02 -8.29 -20.71
C TYR A 130 -4.09 -7.68 -19.29
N GLU A 131 -4.73 -8.38 -18.36
CA GLU A 131 -4.84 -7.89 -16.96
C GLU A 131 -3.48 -7.79 -16.27
N CYS A 132 -2.55 -8.72 -16.51
CA CYS A 132 -1.19 -8.64 -15.97
C CYS A 132 -0.45 -7.39 -16.47
N ASN A 133 -0.53 -7.09 -17.76
CA ASN A 133 0.08 -5.90 -18.33
C ASN A 133 -0.56 -4.61 -17.80
N LYS A 134 -1.89 -4.56 -17.76
CA LYS A 134 -2.64 -3.44 -17.15
C LYS A 134 -2.25 -3.23 -15.69
N PHE A 135 -2.17 -4.31 -14.91
CA PHE A 135 -1.80 -4.26 -13.50
C PHE A 135 -0.36 -3.75 -13.31
N LYS A 136 0.57 -4.22 -14.15
CA LYS A 136 1.96 -3.75 -14.12
C LYS A 136 2.09 -2.27 -14.46
N LEU A 137 1.29 -1.76 -15.39
CA LEU A 137 1.25 -0.32 -15.72
C LEU A 137 0.64 0.51 -14.58
N GLU A 138 -0.41 0.00 -13.91
CA GLU A 138 -1.06 0.70 -12.79
C GLU A 138 -0.22 0.66 -11.50
N TYR A 139 0.53 -0.45 -11.27
CA TYR A 139 1.32 -0.67 -10.05
C TYR A 139 2.78 -1.04 -10.34
N PRO A 140 3.55 -0.20 -11.06
CA PRO A 140 4.87 -0.56 -11.59
C PRO A 140 5.90 -0.85 -10.50
N ASN A 141 5.83 -0.19 -9.34
CA ASN A 141 6.76 -0.39 -8.22
C ASN A 141 6.36 -1.52 -7.26
N TYR A 142 5.15 -2.07 -7.44
CA TYR A 142 4.56 -3.03 -6.49
C TYR A 142 4.39 -4.42 -7.09
N SER A 143 4.54 -4.56 -8.39
CA SER A 143 4.32 -5.82 -9.08
C SER A 143 5.38 -6.13 -10.14
N THR A 144 5.60 -7.40 -10.37
CA THR A 144 6.38 -7.92 -11.51
C THR A 144 5.58 -8.98 -12.23
N ILE A 145 5.68 -9.03 -13.56
CA ILE A 145 5.11 -10.12 -14.36
C ILE A 145 6.03 -11.33 -14.23
N LYS A 146 5.47 -12.50 -13.92
CA LYS A 146 6.22 -13.77 -13.87
C LYS A 146 6.73 -14.16 -15.25
N LYS A 147 7.77 -15.00 -15.30
CA LYS A 147 8.37 -15.47 -16.57
C LYS A 147 7.37 -16.10 -17.54
N THR A 148 6.27 -16.66 -17.03
CA THR A 148 5.19 -17.22 -17.85
C THR A 148 4.39 -16.17 -18.62
N GLY A 149 4.53 -14.89 -18.29
CA GLY A 149 3.80 -13.76 -18.90
C GLY A 149 2.33 -13.64 -18.52
N ASN A 150 1.77 -14.60 -17.82
CA ASN A 150 0.35 -14.72 -17.51
C ASN A 150 0.02 -14.71 -16.02
N ASP A 151 0.93 -14.26 -15.20
CA ASP A 151 0.74 -14.11 -13.75
C ASP A 151 1.66 -13.01 -13.20
N ILE A 152 1.35 -12.51 -12.01
CA ILE A 152 2.13 -11.47 -11.34
C ILE A 152 2.67 -11.95 -9.99
N SER A 153 3.67 -11.24 -9.51
CA SER A 153 4.14 -11.32 -8.13
C SER A 153 4.21 -9.93 -7.53
N LEU A 154 3.81 -9.79 -6.27
CA LEU A 154 4.03 -8.55 -5.52
C LEU A 154 5.48 -8.44 -5.06
N ILE A 155 6.02 -7.23 -5.12
CA ILE A 155 7.35 -6.90 -4.64
C ILE A 155 7.26 -6.73 -3.12
N LYS A 156 8.04 -7.51 -2.35
CA LYS A 156 7.96 -7.54 -0.88
C LYS A 156 8.21 -6.20 -0.21
N ASN A 157 9.24 -5.51 -0.64
CA ASN A 157 9.62 -4.19 -0.13
C ASN A 157 9.66 -3.22 -1.31
N PRO A 158 8.50 -2.75 -1.77
CA PRO A 158 8.44 -1.87 -2.91
C PRO A 158 9.14 -0.55 -2.58
N LYS A 159 9.91 -0.04 -3.55
CA LYS A 159 10.49 1.29 -3.44
C LYS A 159 9.37 2.30 -3.63
N ARG A 160 9.11 3.11 -2.60
CA ARG A 160 8.13 4.18 -2.68
C ARG A 160 8.65 5.32 -3.54
N ASP A 161 7.76 5.91 -4.32
CA ASP A 161 8.04 7.19 -4.96
C ASP A 161 8.10 8.27 -3.91
N ILE A 162 9.01 9.21 -4.09
CA ILE A 162 9.28 10.27 -3.11
C ILE A 162 8.62 11.56 -3.57
N ILE A 163 7.78 12.12 -2.71
CA ILE A 163 7.31 13.51 -2.80
C ILE A 163 8.12 14.34 -1.84
N LYS A 164 8.62 15.46 -2.34
CA LYS A 164 9.33 16.47 -1.55
C LYS A 164 8.47 17.71 -1.45
N SER A 165 8.46 18.35 -0.29
CA SER A 165 7.73 19.58 -0.05
C SER A 165 8.40 20.41 1.05
N LEU A 166 7.98 21.66 1.20
CA LEU A 166 8.48 22.58 2.21
C LEU A 166 7.34 23.10 3.07
N TRP A 167 7.58 23.21 4.37
CA TRP A 167 6.70 23.92 5.28
C TRP A 167 7.51 24.86 6.18
N ILE A 168 7.18 26.13 6.14
CA ILE A 168 7.73 27.16 7.01
C ILE A 168 6.65 27.59 7.98
N GLY A 169 6.79 27.23 9.23
CA GLY A 169 5.83 27.56 10.28
C GLY A 169 5.72 26.49 11.34
N LYS A 170 5.17 26.88 12.49
CA LYS A 170 5.10 26.02 13.69
C LYS A 170 3.95 25.00 13.62
N PHE A 171 2.85 25.34 12.95
CA PHE A 171 1.64 24.53 12.87
C PHE A 171 1.20 24.41 11.43
N LEU A 172 0.69 23.26 11.06
CA LEU A 172 -0.02 23.05 9.80
C LEU A 172 -1.47 23.54 9.94
N ASN A 173 -2.06 23.98 8.85
CA ASN A 173 -3.51 24.14 8.76
C ASN A 173 -4.17 22.82 8.32
N GLU A 174 -5.47 22.68 8.55
CA GLU A 174 -6.24 21.47 8.24
C GLU A 174 -6.15 21.07 6.75
N VAL A 175 -6.12 22.03 5.84
CA VAL A 175 -6.02 21.77 4.39
C VAL A 175 -4.66 21.13 4.06
N THR A 176 -3.59 21.70 4.58
CA THR A 176 -2.23 21.17 4.41
C THR A 176 -2.10 19.76 4.99
N GLU A 177 -2.66 19.51 6.17
CA GLU A 177 -2.68 18.17 6.77
C GLU A 177 -3.39 17.17 5.87
N LEU A 178 -4.57 17.52 5.35
CA LEU A 178 -5.34 16.67 4.43
C LEU A 178 -4.59 16.41 3.12
N CYS A 179 -3.91 17.41 2.57
CA CYS A 179 -3.11 17.25 1.35
C CYS A 179 -1.96 16.27 1.57
N ILE A 180 -1.15 16.46 2.60
CA ILE A 180 -0.03 15.56 2.91
C ILE A 180 -0.53 14.15 3.23
N GLU A 181 -1.65 14.01 3.97
CA GLU A 181 -2.26 12.71 4.22
C GLU A 181 -2.73 12.02 2.95
N SER A 182 -3.22 12.76 1.95
CA SER A 182 -3.60 12.18 0.66
C SER A 182 -2.42 11.52 -0.04
N TRP A 183 -1.22 12.12 0.05
CA TRP A 183 0.02 11.55 -0.52
C TRP A 183 0.45 10.30 0.24
N LEU A 184 0.41 10.34 1.58
CA LEU A 184 0.76 9.20 2.44
C LEU A 184 -0.21 8.03 2.24
N LYS A 185 -1.51 8.28 2.07
CA LYS A 185 -2.54 7.26 1.78
C LYS A 185 -2.38 6.64 0.39
N LEU A 186 -1.75 7.34 -0.55
CA LEU A 186 -1.37 6.81 -1.87
C LEU A 186 0.00 6.11 -1.86
N ASP A 187 0.55 5.83 -0.68
CA ASP A 187 1.83 5.14 -0.45
C ASP A 187 3.04 5.84 -1.08
N TYR A 188 3.05 7.17 -1.08
CA TYR A 188 4.28 7.91 -1.31
C TYR A 188 5.14 7.92 -0.05
N GLN A 189 6.46 7.98 -0.23
CA GLN A 189 7.35 8.47 0.81
C GLN A 189 7.38 10.00 0.72
N VAL A 190 7.06 10.67 1.81
CA VAL A 190 7.04 12.14 1.87
C VAL A 190 8.26 12.62 2.64
N ILE A 191 9.03 13.50 2.03
CA ILE A 191 10.10 14.26 2.68
C ILE A 191 9.60 15.69 2.82
N LEU A 192 9.26 16.08 4.04
CA LEU A 192 8.85 17.43 4.35
C LEU A 192 10.04 18.20 4.94
N TYR A 193 10.51 19.18 4.21
CA TYR A 193 11.52 20.12 4.70
C TYR A 193 10.86 21.14 5.61
N ILE A 194 11.41 21.35 6.78
CA ILE A 194 10.80 22.19 7.82
C ILE A 194 11.83 23.13 8.43
N ASP A 195 11.37 24.27 8.93
CA ASP A 195 12.13 25.12 9.86
C ASP A 195 11.81 24.74 11.30
N ILE A 196 10.56 25.01 11.74
CA ILE A 196 10.03 24.60 13.04
C ILE A 196 8.61 24.06 12.82
N LEU A 197 8.34 22.85 13.27
CA LEU A 197 7.03 22.24 13.13
C LEU A 197 6.64 21.45 14.37
N ASN A 198 5.45 21.75 14.93
CA ASN A 198 4.75 20.87 15.85
C ASN A 198 3.95 19.85 15.05
N MET A 199 4.44 18.63 15.03
CA MET A 199 3.87 17.56 14.22
C MET A 199 2.55 17.05 14.79
N PRO A 200 1.52 16.79 13.95
CA PRO A 200 0.31 16.09 14.35
C PRO A 200 0.64 14.69 14.88
N LYS A 201 0.13 14.33 16.06
CA LYS A 201 0.33 12.98 16.65
C LYS A 201 -0.16 11.85 15.73
N ALA A 202 -1.19 12.09 14.95
CA ALA A 202 -1.73 11.12 13.98
C ALA A 202 -0.68 10.67 12.94
N TRP A 203 0.39 11.44 12.73
CA TRP A 203 1.43 11.14 11.75
C TRP A 203 2.54 10.23 12.28
N ASP A 204 2.56 9.92 13.57
CA ASP A 204 3.57 9.02 14.15
C ASP A 204 3.60 7.65 13.47
N ILE A 205 2.45 7.13 13.06
CA ILE A 205 2.36 5.88 12.32
C ILE A 205 3.11 5.92 10.98
N TYR A 206 3.06 7.02 10.25
CA TYR A 206 3.76 7.17 8.97
C TYR A 206 5.27 7.34 9.17
N ARG A 207 5.69 8.01 10.26
CA ARG A 207 7.11 8.14 10.64
C ARG A 207 7.70 6.80 11.02
N GLN A 208 7.01 6.02 11.86
CA GLN A 208 7.46 4.68 12.29
C GLN A 208 7.62 3.73 11.10
N LYS A 209 6.80 3.89 10.06
CA LYS A 209 6.89 3.12 8.81
C LYS A 209 7.95 3.67 7.83
N GLY A 210 8.67 4.72 8.17
CA GLY A 210 9.63 5.39 7.27
C GLY A 210 8.98 6.01 6.03
N GLN A 211 7.68 6.28 6.11
CA GLN A 211 6.90 6.85 5.00
C GLN A 211 6.90 8.38 5.04
N LEU A 212 7.06 8.98 6.23
CA LEU A 212 7.17 10.42 6.42
C LEU A 212 8.50 10.74 7.11
N LEU A 213 9.28 11.59 6.45
CA LEU A 213 10.57 12.08 6.96
C LEU A 213 10.54 13.59 7.09
N PHE A 214 11.12 14.11 8.15
CA PHE A 214 11.34 15.54 8.33
C PHE A 214 12.83 15.85 8.22
N LEU A 215 13.15 16.80 7.35
CA LEU A 215 14.51 17.32 7.18
C LEU A 215 14.52 18.83 7.44
N LYS A 216 15.67 19.37 7.83
CA LYS A 216 15.79 20.80 8.01
C LYS A 216 15.83 21.51 6.66
N ALA A 217 15.05 22.55 6.49
CA ALA A 217 15.08 23.38 5.29
C ALA A 217 16.46 24.05 5.13
N SER A 218 17.11 24.42 6.24
CA SER A 218 18.45 25.01 6.24
C SER A 218 19.55 24.12 5.65
N ASP A 219 19.33 22.79 5.56
CA ASP A 219 20.28 21.88 4.92
C ASP A 219 20.34 22.06 3.39
N ILE A 220 19.31 22.65 2.80
CA ILE A 220 19.22 23.00 1.38
C ILE A 220 19.44 24.49 1.17
N LEU A 221 18.68 25.31 1.89
CA LEU A 221 18.72 26.78 1.79
C LEU A 221 18.34 27.39 3.13
N GLU A 222 19.18 28.31 3.64
CA GLU A 222 18.93 28.99 4.90
C GLU A 222 17.88 30.09 4.73
N TYR A 223 16.82 30.04 5.55
CA TYR A 223 15.76 31.02 5.59
C TYR A 223 16.13 32.18 6.50
N LYS A 224 16.58 33.30 5.91
CA LYS A 224 17.10 34.46 6.66
C LYS A 224 16.07 35.55 6.90
N ASN A 225 15.12 35.73 5.99
CA ASN A 225 14.13 36.82 6.05
C ASN A 225 12.72 36.27 6.09
N LYS A 226 12.07 36.39 7.26
CA LYS A 226 10.71 35.82 7.49
C LYS A 226 9.57 36.55 6.75
N GLU A 227 9.84 37.68 6.16
CA GLU A 227 8.84 38.47 5.41
C GLU A 227 8.71 38.02 3.94
N GLU A 228 9.65 37.20 3.44
CA GLU A 228 9.72 36.76 2.04
C GLU A 228 9.56 35.24 1.88
N ILE A 229 8.50 34.67 2.48
CA ILE A 229 8.26 33.21 2.44
C ILE A 229 8.05 32.71 1.01
N LEU A 230 7.26 33.39 0.19
CA LEU A 230 6.94 32.93 -1.15
C LEU A 230 8.18 32.87 -2.08
N PRO A 231 8.96 33.96 -2.24
CA PRO A 231 10.20 33.90 -3.00
C PRO A 231 11.21 32.88 -2.47
N PHE A 232 11.26 32.71 -1.13
CA PHE A 232 12.11 31.68 -0.52
C PHE A 232 11.66 30.27 -0.92
N SER A 233 10.35 30.00 -0.88
CA SER A 233 9.78 28.68 -1.25
C SER A 233 10.11 28.34 -2.71
N ASP A 234 9.98 29.29 -3.62
CA ASP A 234 10.31 29.09 -5.03
C ASP A 234 11.80 28.80 -5.23
N LEU A 235 12.67 29.61 -4.62
CA LEU A 235 14.12 29.39 -4.70
C LEU A 235 14.52 28.06 -4.09
N PHE A 236 13.92 27.69 -2.96
CA PHE A 236 14.14 26.42 -2.29
C PHE A 236 13.76 25.25 -3.21
N ARG A 237 12.57 25.29 -3.82
CA ARG A 237 12.07 24.29 -4.76
C ARG A 237 13.02 24.11 -5.94
N TYR A 238 13.42 25.19 -6.58
CA TYR A 238 14.33 25.14 -7.72
C TYR A 238 15.69 24.56 -7.34
N LYS A 239 16.28 25.02 -6.23
CA LYS A 239 17.55 24.50 -5.76
C LYS A 239 17.48 23.01 -5.42
N LEU A 240 16.46 22.60 -4.66
CA LEU A 240 16.25 21.20 -4.28
C LEU A 240 16.09 20.28 -5.50
N LEU A 241 15.25 20.67 -6.45
CA LEU A 241 15.01 19.87 -7.65
C LEU A 241 16.22 19.84 -8.58
N PHE A 242 16.98 20.93 -8.68
CA PHE A 242 18.22 20.99 -9.46
C PHE A 242 19.28 20.04 -8.88
N GLU A 243 19.48 20.05 -7.56
CA GLU A 243 20.51 19.26 -6.89
C GLU A 243 20.12 17.78 -6.75
N GLN A 244 18.86 17.47 -6.52
CA GLN A 244 18.42 16.13 -6.11
C GLN A 244 17.36 15.51 -7.01
N GLY A 245 16.76 16.29 -7.92
CA GLY A 245 15.63 15.82 -8.73
C GLY A 245 14.42 15.37 -7.90
N GLY A 246 13.52 14.61 -8.55
CA GLY A 246 12.37 14.00 -7.91
C GLY A 246 11.08 14.74 -8.16
N THR A 247 10.07 14.48 -7.33
CA THR A 247 8.74 15.07 -7.42
C THR A 247 8.55 16.09 -6.31
N TRP A 248 8.20 17.32 -6.69
CA TRP A 248 7.77 18.37 -5.77
C TRP A 248 6.26 18.52 -5.83
N LEU A 249 5.63 18.67 -4.70
CA LEU A 249 4.24 19.14 -4.57
C LEU A 249 4.18 20.25 -3.53
N ASP A 250 3.42 21.29 -3.84
CA ASP A 250 3.07 22.31 -2.87
C ASP A 250 2.10 21.73 -1.83
N THR A 251 2.17 22.21 -0.60
CA THR A 251 1.46 21.60 0.54
C THR A 251 -0.06 21.79 0.51
N ASP A 252 -0.60 22.47 -0.48
CA ASP A 252 -2.02 22.65 -0.78
C ASP A 252 -2.53 21.74 -1.92
N MET A 253 -1.67 20.85 -2.45
CA MET A 253 -2.01 19.93 -3.53
C MET A 253 -2.60 18.63 -2.99
N PHE A 254 -3.90 18.41 -3.18
CA PHE A 254 -4.58 17.16 -2.81
C PHE A 254 -4.53 16.13 -3.95
N LEU A 255 -4.00 14.93 -3.69
CA LEU A 255 -3.93 13.87 -4.68
C LEU A 255 -5.12 12.90 -4.58
N LEU A 256 -5.90 12.78 -5.65
CA LEU A 256 -6.97 11.78 -5.77
C LEU A 256 -6.47 10.41 -6.23
N LYS A 257 -5.33 10.37 -6.93
CA LYS A 257 -4.68 9.17 -7.46
C LYS A 257 -3.18 9.38 -7.58
N ARG A 258 -2.43 8.30 -7.78
CA ARG A 258 -0.98 8.38 -8.01
C ARG A 258 -0.66 9.15 -9.28
N LEU A 259 0.43 9.91 -9.23
CA LEU A 259 0.96 10.64 -10.39
C LEU A 259 1.51 9.64 -11.42
N PRO A 260 1.42 9.92 -12.72
CA PRO A 260 2.10 9.15 -13.77
C PRO A 260 3.61 9.16 -13.53
N GLN A 261 4.28 8.00 -13.73
CA GLN A 261 5.71 7.86 -13.42
C GLN A 261 6.63 8.12 -14.60
N ASP A 262 6.12 8.01 -15.79
CA ASP A 262 6.84 8.08 -17.08
C ASP A 262 6.63 9.42 -17.80
N LYS A 263 6.09 10.41 -17.11
CA LYS A 263 5.82 11.73 -17.68
C LYS A 263 6.43 12.83 -16.81
N GLN A 264 7.00 13.82 -17.45
CA GLN A 264 7.27 15.09 -16.80
C GLN A 264 5.95 15.85 -16.64
N ILE A 265 5.63 16.18 -15.40
CA ILE A 265 4.42 16.95 -15.06
C ILE A 265 4.89 18.32 -14.59
N ILE A 266 4.43 19.34 -15.28
CA ILE A 266 4.62 20.75 -14.89
C ILE A 266 3.23 21.34 -14.79
N SER A 267 2.86 21.86 -13.62
CA SER A 267 1.66 22.67 -13.48
C SER A 267 2.05 24.14 -13.68
N SER A 268 1.25 24.87 -14.42
CA SER A 268 1.31 26.32 -14.49
C SER A 268 0.10 26.90 -13.77
N GLU A 269 0.30 27.95 -13.00
CA GLU A 269 -0.79 28.81 -12.54
C GLU A 269 -1.19 29.72 -13.71
N PHE A 270 -2.49 29.79 -13.98
CA PHE A 270 -3.07 30.71 -14.94
C PHE A 270 -3.59 31.95 -14.22
#